data_4b340eb86323bd945149c715fca4569e
#
_entry.id   4b340eb86323bd945149c715fca4569e
#
_cell.length_a   1.000
_cell.length_b   1.000
_cell.length_c   1.000
_cell.angle_alpha   90.00
_cell.angle_beta   90.00
_cell.angle_gamma   90.00
#
_symmetry.space_group_name_H-M   'P 1'
#
loop_
_entity.id
_entity.type
_entity.pdbx_description
1 polymer ?
#
loop_
_entity_poly.entity_id
_entity_poly.type
_entity_poly.pdbx_seq_one_letter_code
_entity_poly.pdbx_strand_id
1 'polypeptide(L)'
;MLVNTIFVARNNTGKVANIIKSPINTESDHVTSRILWLNGLESGINNGPGVDSYSRYIYIHGTHEEGLIGQKASHGCIRMFNNDVVYLYDIVEKGTKVYIRA
;
A
#
# COMPACT_ATOMS: atom_id res chain seq x y z
N MET A 1 -11.87 -12.59 0.54
CA MET A 1 -11.35 -11.54 1.45
C MET A 1 -12.13 -10.26 1.21
N LEU A 2 -12.63 -9.65 2.28
CA LEU A 2 -13.45 -8.44 2.17
C LEU A 2 -12.61 -7.23 1.79
N VAL A 3 -13.20 -6.31 1.02
CA VAL A 3 -12.65 -4.97 0.80
C VAL A 3 -12.59 -4.27 2.16
N ASN A 4 -11.59 -3.39 2.36
CA ASN A 4 -11.33 -2.67 3.62
C ASN A 4 -10.84 -3.55 4.78
N THR A 5 -10.52 -4.83 4.54
CA THR A 5 -9.89 -5.67 5.56
C THR A 5 -8.57 -5.05 6.02
N ILE A 6 -8.34 -5.00 7.34
CA ILE A 6 -7.12 -4.46 7.93
C ILE A 6 -6.03 -5.53 7.94
N PHE A 7 -4.83 -5.16 7.49
CA PHE A 7 -3.63 -6.00 7.56
C PHE A 7 -2.65 -5.45 8.59
N VAL A 8 -2.05 -6.35 9.37
CA VAL A 8 -0.95 -6.03 10.28
C VAL A 8 0.22 -6.92 9.92
N ALA A 9 1.37 -6.33 9.63
CA ALA A 9 2.56 -7.06 9.18
C ALA A 9 2.24 -8.05 8.05
N ARG A 10 1.43 -7.65 7.08
CA ARG A 10 0.96 -8.42 5.93
C ARG A 10 -0.02 -9.55 6.27
N ASN A 11 -0.46 -9.65 7.52
CA ASN A 11 -1.44 -10.64 7.93
C ASN A 11 -2.85 -10.08 7.92
N ASN A 12 -3.78 -10.85 7.38
CA ASN A 12 -5.20 -10.52 7.42
C ASN A 12 -5.69 -10.63 8.88
N THR A 13 -6.16 -9.52 9.44
CA THR A 13 -6.62 -9.49 10.83
C THR A 13 -8.06 -9.97 11.00
N GLY A 14 -8.81 -10.15 9.91
CA GLY A 14 -10.24 -10.47 9.96
C GLY A 14 -11.12 -9.27 10.33
N LYS A 15 -10.55 -8.10 10.52
CA LYS A 15 -11.28 -6.87 10.85
C LYS A 15 -11.39 -5.98 9.64
N VAL A 16 -12.47 -5.21 9.56
CA VAL A 16 -12.74 -4.27 8.47
C VAL A 16 -12.62 -2.85 8.99
N ALA A 17 -11.93 -1.99 8.23
CA ALA A 17 -11.73 -0.60 8.61
C ALA A 17 -12.95 0.27 8.30
N ASN A 18 -13.15 1.32 9.11
CA ASN A 18 -14.04 2.41 8.79
C ASN A 18 -13.31 3.39 7.87
N ILE A 19 -13.85 3.61 6.68
CA ILE A 19 -13.21 4.45 5.67
C ILE A 19 -13.60 5.91 5.90
N ILE A 20 -12.59 6.77 5.97
CA ILE A 20 -12.76 8.21 6.18
C ILE A 20 -12.62 8.91 4.83
N LYS A 21 -13.70 9.54 4.36
CA LYS A 21 -13.73 10.24 3.07
C LYS A 21 -13.28 11.70 3.18
N SER A 22 -13.29 12.27 4.38
CA SER A 22 -12.80 13.62 4.62
C SER A 22 -11.28 13.63 4.71
N PRO A 23 -10.58 14.76 4.40
CA PRO A 23 -9.13 14.82 4.44
C PRO A 23 -8.61 14.94 5.88
N ILE A 24 -8.85 13.93 6.69
CA ILE A 24 -8.46 13.86 8.10
C ILE A 24 -7.30 12.90 8.24
N ASN A 25 -6.21 13.36 8.88
CA ASN A 25 -5.08 12.51 9.25
C ASN A 25 -5.33 11.94 10.63
N THR A 26 -5.48 10.62 10.71
CA THR A 26 -5.65 9.92 11.97
C THR A 26 -4.28 9.51 12.52
N GLU A 27 -4.23 9.13 13.81
CA GLU A 27 -3.00 8.58 14.40
C GLU A 27 -2.69 7.18 13.90
N SER A 28 -3.67 6.48 13.35
CA SER A 28 -3.52 5.14 12.81
C SER A 28 -3.31 5.19 11.30
N ASP A 29 -2.34 4.45 10.80
CA ASP A 29 -2.10 4.26 9.37
C ASP A 29 -2.41 2.81 9.02
N HIS A 30 -3.70 2.52 8.78
CA HIS A 30 -4.11 1.16 8.46
C HIS A 30 -3.80 0.79 7.01
N VAL A 31 -3.17 -0.36 6.85
CA VAL A 31 -3.02 -1.01 5.55
C VAL A 31 -4.28 -1.85 5.33
N THR A 32 -5.03 -1.55 4.28
CA THR A 32 -6.34 -2.16 4.05
C THR A 32 -6.46 -2.77 2.66
N SER A 33 -7.45 -3.63 2.52
CA SER A 33 -7.94 -4.25 1.30
C SER A 33 -6.99 -5.26 0.67
N ARG A 34 -5.86 -4.82 0.13
CA ARG A 34 -4.84 -5.68 -0.50
C ARG A 34 -3.46 -5.07 -0.32
N ILE A 35 -2.45 -5.93 -0.36
CA ILE A 35 -1.04 -5.54 -0.35
C ILE A 35 -0.38 -6.03 -1.62
N LEU A 36 0.28 -5.11 -2.33
CA LEU A 36 1.18 -5.42 -3.44
C LEU A 36 2.59 -5.05 -3.00
N TRP A 37 3.40 -6.04 -2.69
CA TRP A 37 4.75 -5.85 -2.15
C TRP A 37 5.73 -5.60 -3.29
N LEU A 38 6.47 -4.49 -3.21
CA LEU A 38 7.41 -4.07 -4.25
C LEU A 38 8.80 -4.60 -4.00
N ASN A 39 9.48 -4.99 -5.08
CA ASN A 39 10.88 -5.37 -5.07
C ASN A 39 11.65 -4.45 -6.01
N GLY A 40 12.72 -3.83 -5.51
CA GLY A 40 13.54 -2.92 -6.31
C GLY A 40 14.32 -3.63 -7.39
N LEU A 41 14.44 -3.00 -8.56
CA LEU A 41 15.19 -3.52 -9.70
C LEU A 41 16.49 -2.77 -9.98
N GLU A 42 16.73 -1.66 -9.29
CA GLU A 42 17.91 -0.80 -9.51
C GLU A 42 18.91 -0.98 -8.37
N SER A 43 19.98 -1.74 -8.62
CA SER A 43 21.02 -2.02 -7.62
C SER A 43 21.63 -0.71 -7.09
N GLY A 44 21.73 -0.60 -5.76
CA GLY A 44 22.26 0.57 -5.08
C GLY A 44 21.29 1.73 -4.93
N ILE A 45 20.12 1.69 -5.59
CA ILE A 45 19.07 2.72 -5.49
C ILE A 45 17.88 2.20 -4.68
N ASN A 46 17.32 1.07 -5.09
CA ASN A 46 16.18 0.46 -4.40
C ASN A 46 16.30 -1.05 -4.23
N ASN A 47 17.48 -1.59 -4.49
CA ASN A 47 17.81 -3.01 -4.29
C ASN A 47 19.20 -3.09 -3.67
N GLY A 48 19.33 -3.91 -2.63
CA GLY A 48 20.60 -4.14 -1.93
C GLY A 48 20.64 -3.54 -0.53
N PRO A 49 21.76 -3.71 0.19
CA PRO A 49 21.85 -3.31 1.60
C PRO A 49 21.55 -1.83 1.83
N GLY A 50 20.68 -1.54 2.80
CA GLY A 50 20.33 -0.20 3.24
C GLY A 50 19.35 0.55 2.35
N VAL A 51 19.04 0.06 1.14
CA VAL A 51 18.15 0.75 0.17
C VAL A 51 17.08 -0.17 -0.42
N ASP A 52 17.02 -1.42 0.01
CA ASP A 52 16.17 -2.45 -0.59
C ASP A 52 14.68 -2.19 -0.28
N SER A 53 13.91 -1.88 -1.32
CA SER A 53 12.47 -1.64 -1.19
C SER A 53 11.72 -2.84 -0.62
N TYR A 54 12.11 -4.05 -0.99
CA TYR A 54 11.49 -5.28 -0.50
C TYR A 54 11.70 -5.44 1.02
N SER A 55 12.93 -5.27 1.47
CA SER A 55 13.27 -5.38 2.90
C SER A 55 12.68 -4.24 3.73
N ARG A 56 12.44 -3.08 3.13
CA ARG A 56 11.85 -1.92 3.79
C ARG A 56 10.33 -1.95 3.81
N TYR A 57 9.71 -3.03 3.33
CA TYR A 57 8.26 -3.23 3.32
C TYR A 57 7.51 -2.13 2.57
N ILE A 58 8.00 -1.79 1.37
CA ILE A 58 7.34 -0.81 0.52
C ILE A 58 6.21 -1.52 -0.25
N TYR A 59 4.98 -1.10 0.00
CA TYR A 59 3.77 -1.70 -0.57
C TYR A 59 2.97 -0.69 -1.37
N ILE A 60 2.19 -1.20 -2.34
CA ILE A 60 0.98 -0.53 -2.81
C ILE A 60 -0.17 -1.15 -2.04
N HIS A 61 -0.98 -0.34 -1.37
CA HIS A 61 -2.06 -0.85 -0.54
C HIS A 61 -3.24 0.13 -0.45
N GLY A 62 -4.38 -0.36 0.03
CA GLY A 62 -5.49 0.50 0.40
C GLY A 62 -5.23 1.22 1.72
N THR A 63 -6.03 2.22 2.01
CA THR A 63 -5.95 2.98 3.26
C THR A 63 -7.35 3.29 3.79
N HIS A 64 -7.50 3.36 5.12
CA HIS A 64 -8.74 3.84 5.72
C HIS A 64 -8.89 5.37 5.59
N GLU A 65 -7.78 6.08 5.31
CA GLU A 65 -7.75 7.53 5.14
C GLU A 65 -7.91 7.94 3.68
N GLU A 66 -8.97 7.47 3.01
CA GLU A 66 -9.19 7.75 1.58
C GLU A 66 -9.29 9.23 1.26
N GLY A 67 -9.76 10.05 2.20
CA GLY A 67 -9.85 11.49 2.01
C GLY A 67 -8.50 12.20 1.87
N LEU A 68 -7.38 11.53 2.20
CA LEU A 68 -6.03 12.09 2.07
C LEU A 68 -5.30 11.61 0.81
N ILE A 69 -5.92 10.78 -0.03
CA ILE A 69 -5.29 10.31 -1.28
C ILE A 69 -5.04 11.51 -2.18
N GLY A 70 -3.83 11.58 -2.75
CA GLY A 70 -3.35 12.72 -3.54
C GLY A 70 -2.52 13.70 -2.73
N GLN A 71 -2.40 13.51 -1.41
CA GLN A 71 -1.57 14.31 -0.53
C GLN A 71 -0.46 13.46 0.09
N LYS A 72 0.62 14.10 0.52
CA LYS A 72 1.69 13.42 1.26
C LYS A 72 1.20 13.10 2.67
N ALA A 73 0.82 11.86 2.92
CA ALA A 73 0.32 11.42 4.21
C ALA A 73 0.89 10.07 4.67
N SER A 74 1.52 9.31 3.77
CA SER A 74 2.06 7.99 4.09
C SER A 74 3.53 8.09 4.53
N HIS A 75 4.02 7.04 5.20
CA HIS A 75 5.40 6.92 5.69
C HIS A 75 6.32 6.16 4.72
N GLY A 76 5.98 6.09 3.44
CA GLY A 76 6.79 5.48 2.40
C GLY A 76 6.05 4.56 1.45
N CYS A 77 4.94 3.97 1.89
CA CYS A 77 4.10 3.12 1.05
C CYS A 77 3.23 3.94 0.10
N ILE A 78 2.79 3.31 -0.97
CA ILE A 78 1.90 3.92 -1.96
C ILE A 78 0.46 3.56 -1.61
N ARG A 79 -0.36 4.58 -1.38
CA ARG A 79 -1.75 4.42 -0.95
C ARG A 79 -2.70 4.58 -2.14
N MET A 80 -3.73 3.73 -2.17
CA MET A 80 -4.77 3.77 -3.20
C MET A 80 -6.14 3.76 -2.54
N PHE A 81 -7.16 4.19 -3.29
CA PHE A 81 -8.53 3.91 -2.91
C PHE A 81 -8.73 2.40 -2.82
N ASN A 82 -9.51 1.95 -1.84
CA ASN A 82 -9.66 0.52 -1.56
C ASN A 82 -10.22 -0.26 -2.75
N ASN A 83 -11.23 0.27 -3.43
CA ASN A 83 -11.79 -0.39 -4.62
C ASN A 83 -10.77 -0.47 -5.76
N ASP A 84 -9.92 0.52 -5.90
CA ASP A 84 -8.91 0.56 -6.95
C ASP A 84 -7.79 -0.45 -6.70
N VAL A 85 -7.32 -0.59 -5.46
CA VAL A 85 -6.27 -1.56 -5.15
C VAL A 85 -6.76 -2.99 -5.26
N VAL A 86 -8.02 -3.24 -4.94
CA VAL A 86 -8.63 -4.57 -5.15
C VAL A 86 -8.67 -4.91 -6.63
N TYR A 87 -9.10 -3.96 -7.48
CA TYR A 87 -9.11 -4.14 -8.93
C TYR A 87 -7.70 -4.38 -9.47
N LEU A 88 -6.74 -3.57 -9.06
CA LEU A 88 -5.34 -3.71 -9.48
C LEU A 88 -4.78 -5.07 -9.08
N TYR A 89 -5.01 -5.50 -7.85
CA TYR A 89 -4.55 -6.79 -7.35
C TYR A 89 -5.05 -7.95 -8.20
N ASP A 90 -6.30 -7.87 -8.67
CA ASP A 90 -6.93 -8.94 -9.44
C ASP A 90 -6.40 -9.02 -10.89
N ILE A 91 -5.86 -7.93 -11.44
CA ILE A 91 -5.41 -7.88 -12.84
C ILE A 91 -3.90 -7.98 -13.02
N VAL A 92 -3.09 -7.73 -11.99
CA VAL A 92 -1.64 -7.83 -12.10
C VAL A 92 -1.15 -9.21 -11.69
N GLU A 93 -0.01 -9.60 -12.25
CA GLU A 93 0.65 -10.86 -11.91
C GLU A 93 1.93 -10.56 -11.12
N LYS A 94 2.36 -11.55 -10.32
CA LYS A 94 3.66 -11.50 -9.67
C LYS A 94 4.76 -11.34 -10.73
N GLY A 95 5.64 -10.38 -10.54
CA GLY A 95 6.68 -10.04 -11.50
C GLY A 95 6.31 -8.90 -12.43
N THR A 96 5.09 -8.35 -12.36
CA THR A 96 4.70 -7.16 -13.12
C THR A 96 5.61 -6.00 -12.75
N LYS A 97 6.12 -5.30 -13.77
CA LYS A 97 7.00 -4.15 -13.56
C LYS A 97 6.21 -2.92 -13.14
N VAL A 98 6.79 -2.17 -12.22
CA VAL A 98 6.25 -0.90 -11.72
C VAL A 98 7.27 0.20 -11.99
N TYR A 99 6.84 1.28 -12.61
CA TYR A 99 7.68 2.45 -12.84
C TYR A 99 7.06 3.64 -12.10
N ILE A 100 7.78 4.15 -11.10
CA ILE A 100 7.34 5.31 -10.31
C ILE A 100 8.12 6.53 -10.81
N ARG A 101 7.39 7.54 -11.20
CA ARG A 101 7.97 8.79 -11.71
C ARG A 101 7.28 9.99 -11.08
N ALA A 102 8.01 11.08 -11.00
CA ALA A 102 7.48 12.34 -10.47
C ALA A 102 6.46 12.97 -11.42
#